data_7fa901c7e09ed6d8a5a49fdf9c9b96e9
#
_entry.id   7fa901c7e09ed6d8a5a49fdf9c9b96e9
#
_cell.length_a   1.000
_cell.length_b   1.000
_cell.length_c   1.000
_cell.angle_alpha   90.00
_cell.angle_beta   90.00
_cell.angle_gamma   90.00
#
_symmetry.space_group_name_H-M   'P 1'
#
loop_
_entity.id
_entity.type
_entity.pdbx_description
1 polymer ?
#
loop_
_entity_poly.entity_id
_entity_poly.type
_entity_poly.pdbx_seq_one_letter_code
_entity_poly.pdbx_strand_id
1 'polypeptide(L)'
;MKSTCETFFKFRNGGKARMYDKVPTDLKFVEREKEVEKFWEDEHIFEKSIKMREGCQPYVFYDGPPTANGKPHIGHVETRVIKDMIPRFRAMKGYMVPRKAGWDTHGLPVELEVEKKLGLDGKDQIEKYGLEPFIKQCKESVWKYKGMWEDFSGTVGFWADMDNPYVTYHNSFIESEWWALKQIWDKGLLYKALR
;
A
#
# COMPACT_ATOMS: atom_id res chain seq x y z
N MET A 1 13.24 4.16 33.90
CA MET A 1 13.57 3.34 32.71
C MET A 1 13.64 4.31 31.54
N LYS A 2 14.85 4.66 31.08
CA LYS A 2 15.00 5.47 29.86
C LYS A 2 14.61 4.61 28.68
N SER A 3 13.68 5.10 27.86
CA SER A 3 13.11 4.43 26.70
C SER A 3 14.21 3.90 25.78
N THR A 4 14.09 2.66 25.35
CA THR A 4 14.95 1.98 24.36
C THR A 4 15.13 2.82 23.08
N CYS A 5 14.27 3.78 22.85
CA CYS A 5 14.26 4.69 21.70
C CYS A 5 15.39 5.73 21.72
N GLU A 6 15.87 6.16 22.91
CA GLU A 6 16.97 7.14 23.01
C GLU A 6 18.35 6.55 22.73
N THR A 7 18.48 5.22 22.79
CA THR A 7 19.78 4.55 22.66
C THR A 7 20.25 4.43 21.19
N PHE A 8 19.34 4.57 20.23
CA PHE A 8 19.65 4.38 18.81
C PHE A 8 20.43 5.55 18.16
N PHE A 9 20.40 6.74 18.74
CA PHE A 9 21.09 7.92 18.18
C PHE A 9 22.52 8.13 18.70
N LYS A 10 23.04 7.25 19.55
CA LYS A 10 24.47 7.28 19.89
C LYS A 10 25.26 6.57 18.79
N PHE A 11 25.64 7.29 17.74
CA PHE A 11 26.75 6.90 16.88
C PHE A 11 27.96 6.63 17.79
N ARG A 12 28.44 5.38 17.79
CA ARG A 12 29.72 5.03 18.40
C ARG A 12 30.84 5.77 17.66
N ASN A 13 31.20 6.95 18.14
CA ASN A 13 32.49 7.56 17.80
C ASN A 13 33.58 6.72 18.44
N GLY A 14 34.24 5.87 17.68
CA GLY A 14 35.31 5.01 18.16
C GLY A 14 35.79 3.96 17.15
N GLY A 15 35.74 4.25 15.86
CA GLY A 15 36.35 3.41 14.83
C GLY A 15 37.15 4.29 13.86
N LYS A 16 38.33 3.81 13.43
CA LYS A 16 39.12 4.42 12.37
C LYS A 16 38.21 4.88 11.25
N ALA A 17 38.36 6.14 10.82
CA ALA A 17 37.59 6.68 9.69
C ALA A 17 37.74 5.71 8.51
N ARG A 18 36.69 4.98 8.16
CA ARG A 18 36.64 4.23 6.90
C ARG A 18 36.72 5.27 5.80
N MET A 19 37.80 5.20 4.99
CA MET A 19 37.84 5.95 3.76
C MET A 19 36.73 5.40 2.87
N TYR A 20 35.81 6.26 2.48
CA TYR A 20 34.69 5.86 1.60
C TYR A 20 35.26 5.36 0.27
N ASP A 21 34.67 4.29 -0.25
CA ASP A 21 35.02 3.80 -1.58
C ASP A 21 34.63 4.86 -2.63
N LYS A 22 35.39 4.93 -3.71
CA LYS A 22 35.14 5.85 -4.81
C LYS A 22 33.78 5.47 -5.44
N VAL A 23 32.86 6.42 -5.52
CA VAL A 23 31.57 6.21 -6.19
C VAL A 23 31.82 5.99 -7.70
N PRO A 24 31.31 4.90 -8.29
CA PRO A 24 31.38 4.68 -9.73
C PRO A 24 30.63 5.79 -10.50
N THR A 25 31.16 6.19 -11.64
CA THR A 25 30.60 7.28 -12.46
C THR A 25 29.95 6.79 -13.75
N ASP A 26 29.69 5.49 -13.86
CA ASP A 26 29.19 4.81 -15.06
C ASP A 26 27.70 4.98 -15.33
N LEU A 27 26.96 5.69 -14.45
CA LEU A 27 25.52 5.98 -14.56
C LEU A 27 24.61 4.73 -14.72
N LYS A 28 25.06 3.57 -14.26
CA LYS A 28 24.27 2.31 -14.31
C LYS A 28 23.24 2.25 -13.17
N PHE A 29 22.31 3.17 -13.15
CA PHE A 29 21.33 3.30 -12.05
C PHE A 29 20.44 2.08 -11.90
N VAL A 30 19.93 1.52 -13.01
CA VAL A 30 19.01 0.36 -12.97
C VAL A 30 19.67 -0.89 -12.37
N GLU A 31 20.95 -1.13 -12.71
CA GLU A 31 21.70 -2.27 -12.15
C GLU A 31 21.90 -2.10 -10.64
N ARG A 32 22.26 -0.89 -10.20
CA ARG A 32 22.45 -0.58 -8.77
C ARG A 32 21.15 -0.63 -7.98
N GLU A 33 20.04 -0.16 -8.56
CA GLU A 33 18.72 -0.25 -7.94
C GLU A 33 18.35 -1.71 -7.66
N LYS A 34 18.56 -2.61 -8.63
CA LYS A 34 18.32 -4.05 -8.47
C LYS A 34 19.23 -4.69 -7.40
N GLU A 35 20.49 -4.26 -7.30
CA GLU A 35 21.38 -4.72 -6.24
C GLU A 35 20.87 -4.29 -4.86
N VAL A 36 20.38 -3.06 -4.74
CA VAL A 36 19.79 -2.53 -3.49
C VAL A 36 18.49 -3.23 -3.14
N GLU A 37 17.59 -3.43 -4.12
CA GLU A 37 16.34 -4.18 -3.93
C GLU A 37 16.65 -5.58 -3.41
N LYS A 38 17.56 -6.29 -4.07
CA LYS A 38 18.00 -7.62 -3.62
C LYS A 38 18.55 -7.61 -2.20
N PHE A 39 19.37 -6.61 -1.85
CA PHE A 39 19.89 -6.46 -0.50
C PHE A 39 18.76 -6.24 0.52
N TRP A 40 17.75 -5.44 0.19
CA TRP A 40 16.60 -5.22 1.06
C TRP A 40 15.81 -6.50 1.32
N GLU A 41 15.62 -7.33 0.29
CA GLU A 41 14.94 -8.61 0.38
C GLU A 41 15.75 -9.63 1.20
N ASP A 42 17.02 -9.88 0.82
CA ASP A 42 17.90 -10.85 1.47
C ASP A 42 18.09 -10.54 2.96
N GLU A 43 18.16 -9.26 3.31
CA GLU A 43 18.38 -8.79 4.67
C GLU A 43 17.10 -8.40 5.42
N HIS A 44 15.93 -8.57 4.84
CA HIS A 44 14.62 -8.21 5.43
C HIS A 44 14.63 -6.79 6.02
N ILE A 45 15.12 -5.80 5.25
CA ILE A 45 15.36 -4.45 5.75
C ILE A 45 14.07 -3.74 6.15
N PHE A 46 12.98 -3.97 5.43
CA PHE A 46 11.68 -3.39 5.75
C PHE A 46 11.18 -3.86 7.13
N GLU A 47 11.15 -5.17 7.36
CA GLU A 47 10.71 -5.78 8.62
C GLU A 47 11.63 -5.38 9.77
N LYS A 48 12.95 -5.40 9.55
CA LYS A 48 13.93 -4.92 10.52
C LYS A 48 13.68 -3.45 10.88
N SER A 49 13.28 -2.62 9.92
CA SER A 49 13.01 -1.20 10.17
C SER A 49 11.85 -0.97 11.15
N ILE A 50 10.87 -1.86 11.15
CA ILE A 50 9.72 -1.85 12.09
C ILE A 50 10.13 -2.47 13.42
N LYS A 51 10.71 -3.69 13.38
CA LYS A 51 11.10 -4.46 14.56
C LYS A 51 12.06 -3.70 15.49
N MET A 52 13.05 -3.02 14.92
CA MET A 52 14.02 -2.21 15.67
C MET A 52 13.36 -1.04 16.44
N ARG A 53 12.13 -0.70 16.12
CA ARG A 53 11.37 0.41 16.73
C ARG A 53 10.16 -0.06 17.53
N GLU A 54 10.08 -1.36 17.84
CA GLU A 54 9.07 -1.90 18.75
C GLU A 54 9.14 -1.16 20.09
N GLY A 55 7.98 -0.72 20.60
CA GLY A 55 7.86 0.08 21.81
C GLY A 55 8.14 1.59 21.64
N CYS A 56 8.55 2.04 20.44
CA CYS A 56 8.60 3.48 20.12
C CYS A 56 7.19 4.00 19.80
N GLN A 57 7.06 5.33 19.75
CA GLN A 57 5.80 5.98 19.39
C GLN A 57 5.34 5.51 18.00
N PRO A 58 4.12 4.99 17.85
CA PRO A 58 3.64 4.54 16.55
C PRO A 58 3.27 5.72 15.66
N TYR A 59 3.55 5.58 14.37
CA TYR A 59 3.03 6.40 13.30
C TYR A 59 2.33 5.49 12.30
N VAL A 60 1.01 5.45 12.36
CA VAL A 60 0.20 4.54 11.54
C VAL A 60 0.09 5.07 10.12
N PHE A 61 0.39 4.20 9.15
CA PHE A 61 0.24 4.49 7.74
C PHE A 61 -0.59 3.39 7.06
N TYR A 62 -1.66 3.81 6.41
CA TYR A 62 -2.45 2.97 5.50
C TYR A 62 -2.30 3.50 4.09
N ASP A 63 -1.97 2.63 3.15
CA ASP A 63 -1.94 3.03 1.73
C ASP A 63 -3.35 3.39 1.28
N GLY A 64 -3.51 4.51 0.56
CA GLY A 64 -4.70 4.76 -0.26
C GLY A 64 -4.61 3.81 -1.46
N PRO A 65 -5.48 2.79 -1.53
CA PRO A 65 -5.23 1.66 -2.39
C PRO A 65 -5.43 2.02 -3.86
N PRO A 66 -4.65 1.41 -4.76
CA PRO A 66 -4.97 1.51 -6.18
C PRO A 66 -6.25 0.75 -6.47
N THR A 67 -7.04 1.24 -7.42
CA THR A 67 -8.15 0.49 -7.98
C THR A 67 -7.59 -0.69 -8.79
N ALA A 68 -8.01 -1.90 -8.45
CA ALA A 68 -7.44 -3.14 -9.01
C ALA A 68 -7.94 -3.48 -10.43
N ASN A 69 -8.48 -2.50 -11.15
CA ASN A 69 -9.10 -2.68 -12.48
C ASN A 69 -8.21 -2.28 -13.66
N GLY A 70 -6.97 -1.84 -13.41
CA GLY A 70 -6.09 -1.34 -14.47
C GLY A 70 -4.61 -1.54 -14.19
N LYS A 71 -3.82 -1.36 -15.26
CA LYS A 71 -2.36 -1.45 -15.17
C LYS A 71 -1.78 -0.19 -14.50
N PRO A 72 -0.67 -0.32 -13.72
CA PRO A 72 0.05 0.84 -13.25
C PRO A 72 0.59 1.69 -14.42
N HIS A 73 0.71 2.99 -14.21
CA HIS A 73 1.27 3.94 -15.17
C HIS A 73 2.16 4.97 -14.47
N ILE A 74 2.88 5.79 -15.24
CA ILE A 74 3.89 6.73 -14.72
C ILE A 74 3.34 7.69 -13.64
N GLY A 75 2.08 8.11 -13.69
CA GLY A 75 1.47 8.94 -12.66
C GLY A 75 1.39 8.26 -11.29
N HIS A 76 1.39 6.94 -11.24
CA HIS A 76 1.43 6.21 -9.99
C HIS A 76 2.83 6.20 -9.34
N VAL A 77 3.90 6.41 -10.12
CA VAL A 77 5.28 6.55 -9.60
C VAL A 77 5.35 7.74 -8.66
N GLU A 78 4.90 8.91 -9.10
CA GLU A 78 4.87 10.14 -8.29
C GLU A 78 4.11 9.92 -6.97
N THR A 79 2.91 9.34 -7.07
CA THR A 79 2.09 9.04 -5.89
C THR A 79 2.81 8.09 -4.92
N ARG A 80 3.45 7.02 -5.43
CA ARG A 80 4.19 6.06 -4.61
C ARG A 80 5.38 6.72 -3.92
N VAL A 81 6.15 7.54 -4.63
CA VAL A 81 7.31 8.24 -4.08
C VAL A 81 6.90 9.17 -2.94
N ILE A 82 5.85 9.98 -3.13
CA ILE A 82 5.36 10.90 -2.10
C ILE A 82 4.84 10.14 -0.88
N LYS A 83 4.06 9.08 -1.10
CA LYS A 83 3.54 8.24 0.00
C LYS A 83 4.66 7.58 0.81
N ASP A 84 5.71 7.10 0.16
CA ASP A 84 6.81 6.40 0.82
C ASP A 84 7.76 7.34 1.58
N MET A 85 7.93 8.56 1.09
CA MET A 85 8.81 9.56 1.69
C MET A 85 8.44 9.87 3.15
N ILE A 86 7.17 10.07 3.45
CA ILE A 86 6.72 10.43 4.80
C ILE A 86 6.93 9.30 5.82
N PRO A 87 6.52 8.05 5.57
CA PRO A 87 6.82 6.92 6.44
C PRO A 87 8.31 6.69 6.66
N ARG A 88 9.15 6.82 5.62
CA ARG A 88 10.62 6.72 5.78
C ARG A 88 11.16 7.83 6.67
N PHE A 89 10.73 9.07 6.43
CA PHE A 89 11.12 10.20 7.28
C PHE A 89 10.72 9.98 8.74
N ARG A 90 9.50 9.52 9.01
CA ARG A 90 9.03 9.21 10.36
C ARG A 90 9.83 8.08 10.99
N ALA A 91 10.14 7.02 10.25
CA ALA A 91 11.00 5.95 10.72
C ALA A 91 12.41 6.45 11.08
N MET A 92 13.00 7.33 10.26
CA MET A 92 14.30 7.97 10.57
C MET A 92 14.23 8.86 11.82
N LYS A 93 13.06 9.43 12.14
CA LYS A 93 12.82 10.19 13.37
C LYS A 93 12.58 9.31 14.60
N GLY A 94 12.65 7.99 14.47
CA GLY A 94 12.52 7.04 15.57
C GLY A 94 11.10 6.53 15.83
N TYR A 95 10.15 6.83 14.97
CA TYR A 95 8.79 6.29 15.09
C TYR A 95 8.75 4.82 14.61
N MET A 96 7.92 4.01 15.27
CA MET A 96 7.52 2.71 14.73
C MET A 96 6.45 2.96 13.65
N VAL A 97 6.74 2.58 12.41
CA VAL A 97 5.87 2.88 11.26
C VAL A 97 5.39 1.59 10.61
N PRO A 98 4.34 0.94 11.13
CA PRO A 98 3.68 -0.12 10.40
C PRO A 98 2.99 0.47 9.17
N ARG A 99 3.19 -0.16 8.01
CA ARG A 99 2.71 0.31 6.72
C ARG A 99 1.79 -0.72 6.12
N LYS A 100 0.48 -0.46 6.21
CA LYS A 100 -0.54 -1.36 5.71
C LYS A 100 -0.80 -1.08 4.24
N ALA A 101 -0.58 -2.07 3.38
CA ALA A 101 -1.02 -2.03 1.99
C ALA A 101 -2.53 -2.23 1.88
N GLY A 102 -3.11 -1.92 0.74
CA GLY A 102 -4.54 -2.11 0.49
C GLY A 102 -4.86 -2.28 -0.99
N TRP A 103 -6.06 -2.83 -1.23
CA TRP A 103 -6.63 -3.02 -2.57
C TRP A 103 -8.04 -2.45 -2.61
N ASP A 104 -8.29 -1.51 -3.53
CA ASP A 104 -9.62 -1.07 -3.89
C ASP A 104 -10.19 -2.04 -4.92
N THR A 105 -11.18 -2.81 -4.48
CA THR A 105 -11.61 -4.01 -5.19
C THR A 105 -13.10 -4.06 -5.46
N HIS A 106 -13.83 -2.94 -5.31
CA HIS A 106 -15.25 -2.90 -5.55
C HIS A 106 -15.68 -1.56 -6.17
N GLY A 107 -16.96 -1.46 -6.50
CA GLY A 107 -17.57 -0.25 -7.05
C GLY A 107 -17.56 -0.18 -8.58
N LEU A 108 -18.08 0.92 -9.08
CA LEU A 108 -18.36 1.16 -10.49
C LEU A 108 -17.18 0.88 -11.45
N PRO A 109 -15.91 1.22 -11.14
CA PRO A 109 -14.82 0.94 -12.05
C PRO A 109 -14.61 -0.56 -12.32
N VAL A 110 -14.80 -1.41 -11.31
CA VAL A 110 -14.69 -2.87 -11.45
C VAL A 110 -15.88 -3.42 -12.23
N GLU A 111 -17.08 -2.95 -11.92
CA GLU A 111 -18.32 -3.36 -12.60
C GLU A 111 -18.25 -3.03 -14.08
N LEU A 112 -17.87 -1.82 -14.47
CA LEU A 112 -17.76 -1.41 -15.88
C LEU A 112 -16.72 -2.25 -16.66
N GLU A 113 -15.61 -2.65 -16.04
CA GLU A 113 -14.65 -3.54 -16.70
C GLU A 113 -15.27 -4.92 -16.98
N VAL A 114 -16.02 -5.46 -16.01
CA VAL A 114 -16.68 -6.77 -16.15
C VAL A 114 -17.84 -6.70 -17.12
N GLU A 115 -18.67 -5.65 -17.09
CA GLU A 115 -19.72 -5.41 -18.09
C GLU A 115 -19.15 -5.44 -19.50
N LYS A 116 -18.08 -4.68 -19.73
CA LYS A 116 -17.37 -4.63 -21.02
C LYS A 116 -16.81 -6.01 -21.44
N LYS A 117 -16.25 -6.76 -20.50
CA LYS A 117 -15.72 -8.12 -20.72
C LYS A 117 -16.83 -9.10 -21.12
N LEU A 118 -18.01 -8.99 -20.50
CA LEU A 118 -19.16 -9.87 -20.73
C LEU A 118 -20.09 -9.38 -21.86
N GLY A 119 -19.82 -8.20 -22.43
CA GLY A 119 -20.68 -7.59 -23.45
C GLY A 119 -22.06 -7.19 -22.92
N LEU A 120 -22.12 -6.85 -21.63
CA LEU A 120 -23.33 -6.36 -20.98
C LEU A 120 -23.43 -4.83 -21.07
N ASP A 121 -24.64 -4.30 -21.09
CA ASP A 121 -24.89 -2.85 -21.10
C ASP A 121 -25.97 -2.53 -20.08
N GLY A 122 -25.51 -2.11 -18.91
CA GLY A 122 -26.33 -1.61 -17.83
C GLY A 122 -27.06 -2.65 -16.99
N LYS A 123 -27.77 -2.12 -16.01
CA LYS A 123 -28.39 -2.87 -14.90
C LYS A 123 -29.32 -4.00 -15.34
N ASP A 124 -30.19 -3.73 -16.32
CA ASP A 124 -31.19 -4.70 -16.76
C ASP A 124 -30.57 -5.96 -17.36
N GLN A 125 -29.40 -5.81 -18.03
CA GLN A 125 -28.68 -6.95 -18.57
C GLN A 125 -27.90 -7.70 -17.49
N ILE A 126 -27.37 -7.00 -16.49
CA ILE A 126 -26.74 -7.63 -15.31
C ILE A 126 -27.76 -8.46 -14.54
N GLU A 127 -28.98 -7.94 -14.32
CA GLU A 127 -30.03 -8.67 -13.62
C GLU A 127 -30.46 -9.94 -14.39
N LYS A 128 -30.53 -9.88 -15.73
CA LYS A 128 -30.78 -11.05 -16.58
C LYS A 128 -29.64 -12.07 -16.58
N TYR A 129 -28.39 -11.60 -16.55
CA TYR A 129 -27.22 -12.46 -16.41
C TYR A 129 -27.16 -13.16 -15.06
N GLY A 130 -27.64 -12.47 -14.02
CA GLY A 130 -27.68 -12.91 -12.63
C GLY A 130 -26.64 -12.18 -11.77
N LEU A 131 -27.07 -11.65 -10.65
CA LEU A 131 -26.21 -10.88 -9.75
C LEU A 131 -25.06 -11.70 -9.17
N GLU A 132 -25.36 -12.93 -8.73
CA GLU A 132 -24.32 -13.79 -8.12
C GLU A 132 -23.18 -14.14 -9.08
N PRO A 133 -23.43 -14.64 -10.32
CA PRO A 133 -22.36 -14.89 -11.29
C PRO A 133 -21.63 -13.61 -11.70
N PHE A 134 -22.32 -12.46 -11.79
CA PHE A 134 -21.70 -11.17 -12.08
C PHE A 134 -20.73 -10.74 -10.97
N ILE A 135 -21.16 -10.79 -9.70
CA ILE A 135 -20.30 -10.49 -8.55
C ILE A 135 -19.09 -11.42 -8.49
N LYS A 136 -19.28 -12.71 -8.81
CA LYS A 136 -18.16 -13.65 -8.88
C LYS A 136 -17.14 -13.23 -9.92
N GLN A 137 -17.58 -12.82 -11.12
CA GLN A 137 -16.68 -12.29 -12.16
C GLN A 137 -15.96 -11.01 -11.71
N CYS A 138 -16.62 -10.11 -10.98
CA CYS A 138 -16.01 -8.92 -10.39
C CYS A 138 -14.90 -9.30 -9.41
N LYS A 139 -15.17 -10.21 -8.47
CA LYS A 139 -14.18 -10.69 -7.50
C LYS A 139 -12.97 -11.38 -8.15
N GLU A 140 -13.17 -12.09 -9.24
CA GLU A 140 -12.08 -12.73 -9.99
C GLU A 140 -11.26 -11.71 -10.79
N SER A 141 -11.91 -10.70 -11.36
CA SER A 141 -11.26 -9.71 -12.22
C SER A 141 -10.25 -8.84 -11.49
N VAL A 142 -10.51 -8.48 -10.23
CA VAL A 142 -9.65 -7.56 -9.46
C VAL A 142 -8.25 -8.12 -9.18
N TRP A 143 -8.09 -9.43 -9.19
CA TRP A 143 -6.79 -10.07 -8.97
C TRP A 143 -5.93 -10.20 -10.22
N LYS A 144 -6.48 -9.87 -11.39
CA LYS A 144 -5.78 -9.96 -12.68
C LYS A 144 -4.52 -9.10 -12.74
N TYR A 145 -4.55 -7.94 -12.11
CA TYR A 145 -3.46 -6.96 -12.16
C TYR A 145 -2.59 -6.94 -10.88
N LYS A 146 -2.92 -7.76 -9.88
CA LYS A 146 -2.25 -7.76 -8.57
C LYS A 146 -0.72 -7.87 -8.73
N GLY A 147 -0.25 -8.90 -9.43
CA GLY A 147 1.18 -9.12 -9.62
C GLY A 147 1.88 -7.93 -10.26
N MET A 148 1.27 -7.32 -11.29
CA MET A 148 1.84 -6.11 -11.92
C MET A 148 1.98 -4.94 -10.95
N TRP A 149 1.04 -4.78 -10.01
CA TRP A 149 1.08 -3.73 -9.02
C TRP A 149 2.12 -4.00 -7.93
N GLU A 150 2.31 -5.26 -7.56
CA GLU A 150 3.34 -5.70 -6.63
C GLU A 150 4.74 -5.50 -7.24
N ASP A 151 4.96 -5.97 -8.47
CA ASP A 151 6.21 -5.76 -9.23
C ASP A 151 6.52 -4.27 -9.41
N PHE A 152 5.51 -3.48 -9.79
CA PHE A 152 5.65 -2.03 -9.93
C PHE A 152 6.04 -1.37 -8.60
N SER A 153 5.41 -1.77 -7.50
CA SER A 153 5.72 -1.23 -6.18
C SER A 153 7.13 -1.59 -5.72
N GLY A 154 7.59 -2.82 -6.01
CA GLY A 154 8.97 -3.24 -5.82
C GLY A 154 9.93 -2.36 -6.62
N THR A 155 9.73 -2.26 -7.94
CA THR A 155 10.58 -1.49 -8.85
C THR A 155 10.74 -0.01 -8.46
N VAL A 156 9.70 0.62 -7.89
CA VAL A 156 9.82 2.00 -7.39
C VAL A 156 10.29 2.09 -5.92
N GLY A 157 10.64 0.96 -5.32
CA GLY A 157 11.14 0.88 -3.94
C GLY A 157 10.10 1.27 -2.88
N PHE A 158 8.82 1.10 -3.16
CA PHE A 158 7.73 1.41 -2.23
C PHE A 158 7.63 0.34 -1.15
N TRP A 159 7.78 0.72 0.12
CA TRP A 159 7.68 -0.18 1.26
C TRP A 159 6.30 -0.18 1.90
N ALA A 160 5.60 -1.32 1.81
CA ALA A 160 4.36 -1.59 2.53
C ALA A 160 4.20 -3.10 2.77
N ASP A 161 3.42 -3.47 3.77
CA ASP A 161 3.06 -4.86 4.06
C ASP A 161 2.05 -5.36 3.00
N MET A 162 2.60 -5.94 1.92
CA MET A 162 1.83 -6.51 0.82
C MET A 162 1.31 -7.92 1.14
N ASP A 163 1.85 -8.59 2.16
CA ASP A 163 1.43 -9.93 2.56
C ASP A 163 0.10 -9.91 3.33
N ASN A 164 -0.13 -8.82 4.09
CA ASN A 164 -1.34 -8.66 4.89
C ASN A 164 -2.11 -7.38 4.49
N PRO A 165 -2.50 -7.20 3.22
CA PRO A 165 -3.21 -6.01 2.79
C PRO A 165 -4.65 -6.00 3.31
N TYR A 166 -5.24 -4.83 3.46
CA TYR A 166 -6.70 -4.75 3.54
C TYR A 166 -7.30 -4.80 2.14
N VAL A 167 -8.47 -5.40 2.03
CA VAL A 167 -9.19 -5.58 0.76
C VAL A 167 -10.62 -5.09 0.94
N THR A 168 -11.01 -4.11 0.16
CA THR A 168 -12.25 -3.37 0.42
C THR A 168 -13.53 -4.19 0.26
N TYR A 169 -13.53 -5.30 -0.49
CA TYR A 169 -14.68 -6.21 -0.54
C TYR A 169 -14.71 -7.26 0.57
N HIS A 170 -13.69 -7.35 1.43
CA HIS A 170 -13.71 -8.30 2.55
C HIS A 170 -14.69 -7.84 3.63
N ASN A 171 -15.40 -8.79 4.23
CA ASN A 171 -16.39 -8.51 5.26
C ASN A 171 -15.83 -7.69 6.43
N SER A 172 -14.58 -7.96 6.84
CA SER A 172 -13.90 -7.22 7.92
C SER A 172 -13.73 -5.72 7.61
N PHE A 173 -13.48 -5.38 6.34
CA PHE A 173 -13.42 -3.98 5.90
C PHE A 173 -14.82 -3.37 5.87
N ILE A 174 -15.78 -4.06 5.25
CA ILE A 174 -17.17 -3.61 5.12
C ILE A 174 -17.81 -3.39 6.50
N GLU A 175 -17.57 -4.29 7.45
CA GLU A 175 -18.04 -4.17 8.83
C GLU A 175 -17.50 -2.91 9.52
N SER A 176 -16.22 -2.62 9.33
CA SER A 176 -15.58 -1.42 9.87
C SER A 176 -16.15 -0.14 9.24
N GLU A 177 -16.42 -0.14 7.95
CA GLU A 177 -17.06 0.97 7.24
C GLU A 177 -18.48 1.21 7.75
N TRP A 178 -19.27 0.16 7.87
CA TRP A 178 -20.62 0.26 8.44
C TRP A 178 -20.62 0.75 9.87
N TRP A 179 -19.65 0.31 10.68
CA TRP A 179 -19.50 0.84 12.03
C TRP A 179 -19.24 2.35 12.02
N ALA A 180 -18.34 2.83 11.17
CA ALA A 180 -18.04 4.25 11.03
C ALA A 180 -19.26 5.06 10.57
N LEU A 181 -20.00 4.58 9.56
CA LEU A 181 -21.24 5.19 9.09
C LEU A 181 -22.31 5.24 10.19
N LYS A 182 -22.42 4.18 11.00
CA LYS A 182 -23.33 4.16 12.15
C LYS A 182 -22.98 5.24 13.17
N GLN A 183 -21.70 5.44 13.48
CA GLN A 183 -21.27 6.52 14.39
C GLN A 183 -21.62 7.91 13.84
N ILE A 184 -21.51 8.11 12.53
CA ILE A 184 -21.88 9.37 11.87
C ILE A 184 -23.40 9.57 11.91
N TRP A 185 -24.16 8.51 11.66
CA TRP A 185 -25.61 8.52 11.75
C TRP A 185 -26.11 8.88 13.15
N ASP A 186 -25.59 8.24 14.19
CA ASP A 186 -25.98 8.47 15.58
C ASP A 186 -25.72 9.90 16.04
N LYS A 187 -24.76 10.59 15.40
CA LYS A 187 -24.46 12.01 15.62
C LYS A 187 -25.37 12.96 14.81
N GLY A 188 -26.30 12.44 14.01
CA GLY A 188 -27.17 13.23 13.14
C GLY A 188 -26.46 13.96 12.00
N LEU A 189 -25.25 13.50 11.62
CA LEU A 189 -24.44 14.13 10.57
C LEU A 189 -24.69 13.54 9.18
N LEU A 190 -25.45 12.45 9.08
CA LEU A 190 -25.85 11.84 7.80
C LEU A 190 -27.26 12.31 7.42
N TYR A 191 -27.43 12.92 6.26
CA TYR A 191 -28.70 13.46 5.78
C TYR A 191 -28.87 13.25 4.28
N LYS A 192 -30.12 13.27 3.80
CA LYS A 192 -30.44 13.26 2.36
C LYS A 192 -30.40 14.67 1.81
N ALA A 193 -29.75 14.86 0.67
CA ALA A 193 -29.77 16.11 -0.10
C ALA A 193 -29.96 15.82 -1.59
N LEU A 194 -30.49 16.80 -2.31
CA LEU A 194 -30.45 16.81 -3.78
C LEU A 194 -29.04 17.22 -4.23
N ARG A 195 -28.57 16.57 -5.27
CA ARG A 195 -27.28 16.85 -5.89
C ARG A 195 -27.49 17.49 -7.27
#